data_a69dd2cd792615ff8a5f6032decade7b
#
_entry.id   a69dd2cd792615ff8a5f6032decade7b
#
_cell.length_a   1.000
_cell.length_b   1.000
_cell.length_c   1.000
_cell.angle_alpha   90.00
_cell.angle_beta   90.00
_cell.angle_gamma   90.00
#
_symmetry.space_group_name_H-M   'P 1'
#
loop_
_entity.id
_entity.type
_entity.pdbx_description
1 polymer ?
#
loop_
_entity_poly.entity_id
_entity_poly.type
_entity_poly.pdbx_seq_one_letter_code
_entity_poly.pdbx_strand_id
1 'polypeptide(L)'
;MADSLVITRRLMFALATLLVSGSASHAQSAPFAGLAGFWSGAGTVTLDDGSTERIRCRASYAVSASGSGLNQTLTCASDSYKFDFKTNVIAEGGSLSGSWSESSRGINGNLSGRASNGNFQVIATAAGFTANISLTTRGNKQSVVIRPESQFKGASITLTRS
;
A
#
# COMPACT_ATOMS: atom_id res chain seq x y z
N MET A 1 -12.30 -80.50 -42.17
CA MET A 1 -11.05 -80.24 -41.45
C MET A 1 -10.86 -78.77 -41.53
N ALA A 2 -11.26 -78.04 -40.52
CA ALA A 2 -11.32 -76.61 -40.57
C ALA A 2 -10.60 -76.11 -39.28
N ASP A 3 -9.57 -75.38 -39.52
CA ASP A 3 -8.90 -74.67 -38.40
C ASP A 3 -9.33 -73.20 -38.41
N SER A 4 -10.06 -72.85 -37.40
CA SER A 4 -10.52 -71.48 -37.09
C SER A 4 -9.43 -70.67 -36.44
N LEU A 5 -8.86 -69.72 -37.16
CA LEU A 5 -7.91 -68.75 -36.63
C LEU A 5 -8.66 -67.58 -36.03
N VAL A 6 -8.77 -67.58 -34.73
CA VAL A 6 -9.35 -66.47 -33.99
C VAL A 6 -8.28 -65.39 -33.80
N ILE A 7 -8.37 -64.32 -34.58
CA ILE A 7 -7.51 -63.14 -34.42
C ILE A 7 -8.09 -62.27 -33.32
N THR A 8 -7.48 -62.35 -32.13
CA THR A 8 -7.81 -61.45 -31.02
C THR A 8 -7.20 -60.11 -31.23
N ARG A 9 -7.99 -59.14 -31.68
CA ARG A 9 -7.62 -57.74 -31.86
C ARG A 9 -7.55 -57.04 -30.53
N ARG A 10 -6.36 -56.97 -29.95
CA ARG A 10 -6.11 -56.18 -28.72
C ARG A 10 -6.14 -54.69 -29.07
N LEU A 11 -7.22 -54.04 -28.68
CA LEU A 11 -7.32 -52.59 -28.68
C LEU A 11 -6.43 -52.05 -27.51
N MET A 12 -5.29 -51.47 -27.83
CA MET A 12 -4.53 -50.67 -26.86
C MET A 12 -5.18 -49.29 -26.78
N PHE A 13 -5.91 -49.02 -25.72
CA PHE A 13 -6.28 -47.67 -25.32
C PHE A 13 -5.04 -46.99 -24.76
N ALA A 14 -4.39 -46.17 -25.56
CA ALA A 14 -3.37 -45.23 -25.07
C ALA A 14 -4.09 -44.09 -24.31
N LEU A 15 -4.09 -44.17 -22.99
CA LEU A 15 -4.56 -43.10 -22.13
C LEU A 15 -3.50 -41.99 -22.10
N ALA A 16 -3.65 -40.99 -22.94
CA ALA A 16 -2.82 -39.81 -22.94
C ALA A 16 -3.27 -38.93 -21.76
N THR A 17 -2.56 -39.04 -20.64
CA THR A 17 -2.71 -38.11 -19.50
C THR A 17 -2.08 -36.78 -19.91
N LEU A 18 -2.89 -35.79 -20.26
CA LEU A 18 -2.49 -34.40 -20.40
C LEU A 18 -2.18 -33.87 -18.96
N LEU A 19 -0.91 -33.76 -18.64
CA LEU A 19 -0.44 -32.98 -17.51
C LEU A 19 -0.68 -31.50 -17.84
N VAL A 20 -1.80 -30.96 -17.43
CA VAL A 20 -2.05 -29.52 -17.40
C VAL A 20 -1.15 -28.94 -16.31
N SER A 21 0.05 -28.51 -16.68
CA SER A 21 0.93 -27.71 -15.82
C SER A 21 0.24 -26.37 -15.61
N GLY A 22 -0.56 -26.27 -14.56
CA GLY A 22 -1.12 -25.00 -14.08
C GLY A 22 0.02 -24.09 -13.67
N SER A 23 0.41 -23.17 -14.57
CA SER A 23 1.26 -22.05 -14.20
C SER A 23 0.50 -21.27 -13.13
N ALA A 24 0.93 -21.37 -11.86
CA ALA A 24 0.48 -20.50 -10.81
C ALA A 24 0.95 -19.09 -11.21
N SER A 25 0.06 -18.32 -11.83
CA SER A 25 0.26 -16.90 -12.02
C SER A 25 0.30 -16.32 -10.61
N HIS A 26 1.49 -15.97 -10.14
CA HIS A 26 1.63 -15.09 -8.99
C HIS A 26 0.97 -13.78 -9.39
N ALA A 27 -0.28 -13.61 -8.99
CA ALA A 27 -0.97 -12.34 -9.12
C ALA A 27 -0.13 -11.32 -8.39
N GLN A 28 0.53 -10.45 -9.16
CA GLN A 28 1.36 -9.38 -8.63
C GLN A 28 0.43 -8.53 -7.75
N SER A 29 0.71 -8.49 -6.46
CA SER A 29 -0.14 -7.74 -5.54
C SER A 29 -0.11 -6.26 -5.96
N ALA A 30 -1.29 -5.68 -6.19
CA ALA A 30 -1.49 -4.28 -6.53
C ALA A 30 -2.00 -3.51 -5.30
N PRO A 31 -1.19 -3.36 -4.23
CA PRO A 31 -1.69 -2.90 -2.93
C PRO A 31 -2.19 -1.46 -2.97
N PHE A 32 -1.74 -0.66 -3.93
CA PHE A 32 -2.13 0.74 -4.07
C PHE A 32 -3.34 0.98 -4.96
N ALA A 33 -3.83 -0.03 -5.70
CA ALA A 33 -4.93 0.13 -6.67
C ALA A 33 -6.17 0.81 -6.06
N GLY A 34 -6.46 0.52 -4.81
CA GLY A 34 -7.58 1.12 -4.07
C GLY A 34 -7.34 2.55 -3.57
N LEU A 35 -6.15 3.15 -3.76
CA LEU A 35 -5.82 4.47 -3.25
C LEU A 35 -6.02 5.59 -4.26
N ALA A 36 -5.96 5.30 -5.58
CA ALA A 36 -5.93 6.31 -6.64
C ALA A 36 -7.03 7.37 -6.49
N GLY A 37 -6.66 8.63 -6.73
CA GLY A 37 -7.59 9.76 -6.72
C GLY A 37 -7.33 10.79 -5.64
N PHE A 38 -8.33 11.61 -5.40
CA PHE A 38 -8.29 12.70 -4.43
C PHE A 38 -9.03 12.32 -3.16
N TRP A 39 -8.47 12.71 -2.03
CA TRP A 39 -9.01 12.43 -0.71
C TRP A 39 -8.95 13.68 0.15
N SER A 40 -9.95 13.90 0.96
CA SER A 40 -10.00 15.04 1.87
C SER A 40 -10.60 14.66 3.22
N GLY A 41 -10.22 15.38 4.25
CA GLY A 41 -10.76 15.12 5.57
C GLY A 41 -10.10 15.95 6.66
N ALA A 42 -10.22 15.46 7.88
CA ALA A 42 -9.74 16.15 9.05
C ALA A 42 -9.13 15.17 10.06
N GLY A 43 -8.44 15.72 11.03
CA GLY A 43 -7.84 14.95 12.10
C GLY A 43 -7.41 15.84 13.25
N THR A 44 -6.56 15.29 14.09
CA THR A 44 -5.90 15.98 15.18
C THR A 44 -4.41 15.74 15.12
N VAL A 45 -3.64 16.75 15.49
CA VAL A 45 -2.22 16.65 15.78
C VAL A 45 -2.02 16.92 17.28
N THR A 46 -1.16 16.12 17.91
CA THR A 46 -0.73 16.33 19.30
C THR A 46 0.64 16.95 19.30
N LEU A 47 0.77 18.11 19.91
CA LEU A 47 1.99 18.90 19.98
C LEU A 47 2.89 18.45 21.14
N ASP A 48 4.09 18.96 21.21
CA ASP A 48 5.10 18.59 22.21
C ASP A 48 4.67 18.87 23.66
N ASP A 49 3.92 19.95 23.87
CA ASP A 49 3.33 20.33 25.15
C ASP A 49 2.11 19.47 25.55
N GLY A 50 1.69 18.53 24.68
CA GLY A 50 0.53 17.68 24.86
C GLY A 50 -0.80 18.30 24.43
N SER A 51 -0.81 19.55 23.98
CA SER A 51 -2.00 20.17 23.39
C SER A 51 -2.36 19.50 22.06
N THR A 52 -3.62 19.62 21.69
CA THR A 52 -4.11 19.07 20.42
C THR A 52 -4.68 20.17 19.56
N GLU A 53 -4.35 20.13 18.28
CA GLU A 53 -4.95 21.00 17.27
C GLU A 53 -5.72 20.19 16.24
N ARG A 54 -6.81 20.76 15.75
CA ARG A 54 -7.56 20.21 14.65
C ARG A 54 -6.88 20.56 13.34
N ILE A 55 -6.66 19.55 12.47
CA ILE A 55 -6.08 19.74 11.15
C ILE A 55 -7.07 19.36 10.05
N ARG A 56 -6.96 20.03 8.91
CA ARG A 56 -7.65 19.68 7.67
C ARG A 56 -6.63 19.20 6.67
N CYS A 57 -6.92 18.07 6.02
CA CYS A 57 -5.98 17.42 5.12
C CYS A 57 -6.60 17.20 3.73
N ARG A 58 -5.73 17.28 2.71
CA ARG A 58 -6.03 16.89 1.34
C ARG A 58 -4.88 16.02 0.85
N ALA A 59 -5.23 14.90 0.24
CA ALA A 59 -4.27 13.98 -0.35
C ALA A 59 -4.60 13.71 -1.81
N SER A 60 -3.57 13.50 -2.61
CA SER A 60 -3.65 13.02 -3.98
C SER A 60 -2.76 11.79 -4.12
N TYR A 61 -3.30 10.73 -4.68
CA TYR A 61 -2.61 9.48 -4.94
C TYR A 61 -2.59 9.19 -6.44
N ALA A 62 -1.42 9.24 -7.04
CA ALA A 62 -1.18 8.77 -8.39
C ALA A 62 -0.57 7.36 -8.31
N VAL A 63 -1.32 6.38 -8.80
CA VAL A 63 -0.97 4.96 -8.74
C VAL A 63 -0.53 4.49 -10.12
N SER A 64 0.54 3.71 -10.21
CA SER A 64 1.00 3.11 -11.46
C SER A 64 -0.04 2.16 -12.05
N ALA A 65 0.05 1.88 -13.34
CA ALA A 65 -0.86 0.96 -14.03
C ALA A 65 -0.84 -0.46 -13.42
N SER A 66 0.29 -0.90 -12.87
CA SER A 66 0.43 -2.17 -12.15
C SER A 66 -0.19 -2.15 -10.75
N GLY A 67 -0.50 -0.97 -10.20
CA GLY A 67 -0.94 -0.81 -8.82
C GLY A 67 0.15 -1.02 -7.75
N SER A 68 1.42 -1.15 -8.17
CA SER A 68 2.56 -1.38 -7.28
C SER A 68 3.44 -0.16 -7.06
N GLY A 69 3.22 0.92 -7.79
CA GLY A 69 3.90 2.22 -7.61
C GLY A 69 2.91 3.28 -7.15
N LEU A 70 3.35 4.15 -6.25
CA LEU A 70 2.56 5.22 -5.66
C LEU A 70 3.36 6.51 -5.59
N ASN A 71 2.79 7.58 -6.13
CA ASN A 71 3.18 8.96 -5.82
C ASN A 71 2.04 9.60 -5.03
N GLN A 72 2.36 10.10 -3.85
CA GLN A 72 1.40 10.76 -2.97
C GLN A 72 1.82 12.20 -2.71
N THR A 73 0.84 13.09 -2.65
CA THR A 73 0.96 14.39 -2.00
C THR A 73 -0.06 14.47 -0.87
N LEU A 74 0.34 14.99 0.27
CA LEU A 74 -0.53 15.21 1.43
C LEU A 74 -0.24 16.58 1.99
N THR A 75 -1.23 17.45 1.97
CA THR A 75 -1.18 18.75 2.66
C THR A 75 -2.15 18.74 3.81
N CYS A 76 -1.67 19.04 5.00
CA CYS A 76 -2.47 19.24 6.21
C CYS A 76 -2.17 20.61 6.82
N ALA A 77 -3.19 21.28 7.33
CA ALA A 77 -3.05 22.58 8.00
C ALA A 77 -3.95 22.68 9.21
N SER A 78 -3.44 23.35 10.26
CA SER A 78 -4.16 23.89 11.41
C SER A 78 -3.95 25.40 11.47
N ASP A 79 -4.33 26.03 12.57
CA ASP A 79 -4.07 27.45 12.78
C ASP A 79 -2.57 27.74 12.97
N SER A 80 -1.82 26.81 13.57
CA SER A 80 -0.39 26.95 13.90
C SER A 80 0.55 26.12 13.03
N TYR A 81 0.04 25.09 12.36
CA TYR A 81 0.84 24.09 11.67
C TYR A 81 0.45 23.89 10.23
N LYS A 82 1.45 23.69 9.39
CA LYS A 82 1.28 23.23 8.01
C LYS A 82 2.27 22.11 7.71
N PHE A 83 1.80 21.06 7.05
CA PHE A 83 2.60 19.95 6.56
C PHE A 83 2.34 19.77 5.07
N ASP A 84 3.41 19.69 4.29
CA ASP A 84 3.36 19.39 2.86
C ASP A 84 4.26 18.19 2.57
N PHE A 85 3.67 17.01 2.56
CA PHE A 85 4.36 15.76 2.28
C PHE A 85 4.27 15.36 0.82
N LYS A 86 5.37 14.87 0.29
CA LYS A 86 5.45 14.13 -0.97
C LYS A 86 6.09 12.79 -0.71
N THR A 87 5.51 11.74 -1.25
CA THR A 87 5.99 10.36 -1.08
C THR A 87 6.07 9.67 -2.43
N ASN A 88 7.11 8.88 -2.62
CA ASN A 88 7.24 7.94 -3.73
C ASN A 88 7.51 6.56 -3.15
N VAL A 89 6.64 5.58 -3.43
CA VAL A 89 6.70 4.25 -2.82
C VAL A 89 6.52 3.17 -3.87
N ILE A 90 7.29 2.11 -3.75
CA ILE A 90 7.19 0.89 -4.55
C ILE A 90 6.80 -0.27 -3.63
N ALA A 91 5.93 -1.15 -4.12
CA ALA A 91 5.55 -2.38 -3.45
C ALA A 91 6.06 -3.59 -4.24
N GLU A 92 6.76 -4.49 -3.54
CA GLU A 92 7.24 -5.76 -4.07
C GLU A 92 6.94 -6.88 -3.08
N GLY A 93 6.09 -7.85 -3.48
CA GLY A 93 5.72 -8.97 -2.62
C GLY A 93 5.14 -8.58 -1.26
N GLY A 94 4.40 -7.46 -1.18
CA GLY A 94 3.86 -6.92 0.05
C GLY A 94 4.83 -6.06 0.87
N SER A 95 6.11 -6.03 0.54
CA SER A 95 7.11 -5.13 1.12
C SER A 95 7.01 -3.76 0.44
N LEU A 96 7.16 -2.70 1.23
CA LEU A 96 7.15 -1.31 0.77
C LEU A 96 8.52 -0.70 0.94
N SER A 97 8.97 0.05 -0.05
CA SER A 97 10.18 0.86 0.01
C SER A 97 9.97 2.16 -0.76
N GLY A 98 10.61 3.23 -0.33
CA GLY A 98 10.47 4.51 -0.99
C GLY A 98 11.13 5.67 -0.26
N SER A 99 10.74 6.87 -0.68
CA SER A 99 11.22 8.12 -0.13
C SER A 99 10.07 9.05 0.22
N TRP A 100 10.33 9.99 1.09
CA TRP A 100 9.41 11.06 1.45
C TRP A 100 10.15 12.39 1.62
N SER A 101 9.43 13.46 1.47
CA SER A 101 9.90 14.80 1.78
C SER A 101 8.80 15.63 2.41
N GLU A 102 9.17 16.54 3.29
CA GLU A 102 8.30 17.55 3.90
C GLU A 102 8.85 18.93 3.50
N SER A 103 8.07 19.64 2.66
CA SER A 103 8.56 20.85 1.99
C SER A 103 8.62 22.05 2.92
N SER A 104 7.76 22.13 3.94
CA SER A 104 7.71 23.28 4.86
C SER A 104 8.96 23.43 5.73
N ARG A 105 9.65 22.31 6.00
CA ARG A 105 10.85 22.24 6.83
C ARG A 105 12.10 21.79 6.08
N GLY A 106 11.96 21.44 4.78
CA GLY A 106 13.07 20.94 3.98
C GLY A 106 13.63 19.60 4.45
N ILE A 107 12.80 18.76 5.04
CA ILE A 107 13.18 17.44 5.54
C ILE A 107 12.87 16.39 4.47
N ASN A 108 13.76 15.44 4.30
CA ASN A 108 13.55 14.27 3.44
C ASN A 108 14.13 13.01 4.09
N GLY A 109 13.62 11.87 3.66
CA GLY A 109 14.03 10.60 4.21
C GLY A 109 13.50 9.41 3.43
N ASN A 110 13.58 8.24 4.05
CA ASN A 110 13.20 6.98 3.46
C ASN A 110 11.93 6.41 4.12
N LEU A 111 11.22 5.60 3.35
CA LEU A 111 10.09 4.80 3.79
C LEU A 111 10.40 3.32 3.62
N SER A 112 10.01 2.53 4.60
CA SER A 112 9.99 1.08 4.51
C SER A 112 8.76 0.54 5.22
N GLY A 113 8.27 -0.62 4.83
CA GLY A 113 7.09 -1.17 5.48
C GLY A 113 6.49 -2.36 4.80
N ARG A 114 5.22 -2.60 5.10
CA ARG A 114 4.43 -3.68 4.54
C ARG A 114 3.01 -3.23 4.22
N ALA A 115 2.44 -3.85 3.18
CA ALA A 115 1.05 -3.67 2.78
C ALA A 115 0.33 -5.03 2.72
N SER A 116 -0.88 -5.08 3.24
CA SER A 116 -1.76 -6.25 3.15
C SER A 116 -3.22 -5.80 3.26
N ASN A 117 -4.04 -6.16 2.27
CA ASN A 117 -5.50 -5.98 2.32
C ASN A 117 -5.96 -4.56 2.73
N GLY A 118 -5.35 -3.53 2.14
CA GLY A 118 -5.67 -2.13 2.42
C GLY A 118 -5.13 -1.62 3.77
N ASN A 119 -4.30 -2.41 4.45
CA ASN A 119 -3.54 -1.98 5.61
C ASN A 119 -2.09 -1.75 5.20
N PHE A 120 -1.54 -0.63 5.62
CA PHE A 120 -0.16 -0.23 5.36
C PHE A 120 0.49 0.11 6.70
N GLN A 121 1.59 -0.57 7.01
CA GLN A 121 2.42 -0.30 8.17
C GLN A 121 3.76 0.18 7.66
N VAL A 122 4.10 1.41 7.92
CA VAL A 122 5.24 2.10 7.33
C VAL A 122 6.08 2.75 8.42
N ILE A 123 7.37 2.67 8.27
CA ILE A 123 8.36 3.41 9.06
C ILE A 123 8.94 4.49 8.17
N ALA A 124 8.81 5.73 8.58
CA ALA A 124 9.43 6.89 7.97
C ALA A 124 10.69 7.27 8.76
N THR A 125 11.82 7.38 8.09
CA THR A 125 13.11 7.76 8.72
C THR A 125 13.74 8.95 8.02
N ALA A 126 14.35 9.83 8.78
CA ALA A 126 15.21 10.93 8.33
C ALA A 126 16.30 11.17 9.38
N ALA A 127 17.20 12.12 9.16
CA ALA A 127 18.21 12.49 10.15
C ALA A 127 17.53 12.95 11.45
N GLY A 128 17.73 12.22 12.54
CA GLY A 128 17.16 12.51 13.86
C GLY A 128 15.64 12.34 13.98
N PHE A 129 15.01 11.65 13.03
CA PHE A 129 13.57 11.45 13.03
C PHE A 129 13.20 10.01 12.63
N THR A 130 12.29 9.42 13.39
CA THR A 130 11.64 8.15 13.06
C THR A 130 10.16 8.26 13.42
N ALA A 131 9.28 7.77 12.57
CA ALA A 131 7.85 7.69 12.82
C ALA A 131 7.26 6.38 12.31
N ASN A 132 6.36 5.81 13.10
CA ASN A 132 5.52 4.68 12.69
C ASN A 132 4.19 5.23 12.15
N ILE A 133 3.84 4.80 10.94
CA ILE A 133 2.64 5.22 10.23
C ILE A 133 1.78 4.00 9.97
N SER A 134 0.54 4.04 10.46
CA SER A 134 -0.48 3.05 10.14
C SER A 134 -1.54 3.70 9.28
N LEU A 135 -1.76 3.16 8.08
CA LEU A 135 -2.80 3.61 7.15
C LEU A 135 -3.70 2.43 6.83
N THR A 136 -4.99 2.64 6.99
CA THR A 136 -6.03 1.65 6.66
C THR A 136 -7.02 2.25 5.69
N THR A 137 -7.24 1.58 4.55
CA THR A 137 -8.22 2.01 3.55
C THR A 137 -9.32 0.95 3.42
N ARG A 138 -10.57 1.38 3.46
CA ARG A 138 -11.76 0.56 3.25
C ARG A 138 -12.72 1.33 2.35
N GLY A 139 -12.84 0.89 1.10
CA GLY A 139 -13.66 1.58 0.11
C GLY A 139 -13.22 3.03 -0.10
N ASN A 140 -14.09 3.97 0.22
CA ASN A 140 -13.85 5.41 0.09
C ASN A 140 -13.40 6.08 1.39
N LYS A 141 -13.06 5.31 2.43
CA LYS A 141 -12.59 5.83 3.73
C LYS A 141 -11.17 5.38 4.02
N GLN A 142 -10.40 6.28 4.59
CA GLN A 142 -9.02 6.05 4.98
C GLN A 142 -8.76 6.61 6.39
N SER A 143 -8.08 5.83 7.21
CA SER A 143 -7.59 6.25 8.53
C SER A 143 -6.08 6.22 8.52
N VAL A 144 -5.45 7.30 8.97
CA VAL A 144 -4.00 7.43 9.08
C VAL A 144 -3.65 7.78 10.51
N VAL A 145 -2.74 7.03 11.12
CA VAL A 145 -2.20 7.29 12.45
C VAL A 145 -0.69 7.40 12.33
N ILE A 146 -0.14 8.50 12.80
CA ILE A 146 1.30 8.77 12.82
C ILE A 146 1.77 8.83 14.26
N ARG A 147 2.79 8.02 14.59
CA ARG A 147 3.42 7.98 15.91
C ARG A 147 4.92 8.18 15.75
N PRO A 148 5.42 9.40 15.93
CA PRO A 148 6.85 9.67 15.92
C PRO A 148 7.50 9.21 17.23
N GLU A 149 8.79 8.95 17.15
CA GLU A 149 9.61 8.57 18.33
C GLU A 149 10.23 9.79 19.02
N SER A 150 10.08 11.01 18.46
CA SER A 150 10.67 12.26 18.96
C SER A 150 9.79 13.49 18.70
N GLN A 151 9.92 14.51 19.54
CA GLN A 151 9.41 15.91 19.52
C GLN A 151 7.92 16.13 19.24
N PHE A 152 7.35 15.57 18.25
CA PHE A 152 5.93 15.63 17.88
C PHE A 152 5.25 14.35 18.40
N LYS A 153 4.11 14.46 19.11
CA LYS A 153 3.50 13.31 19.78
C LYS A 153 2.57 12.47 18.93
N GLY A 154 2.21 12.96 17.76
CA GLY A 154 1.48 12.16 16.79
C GLY A 154 0.34 12.89 16.09
N ALA A 155 -0.25 12.20 15.12
CA ALA A 155 -1.45 12.67 14.44
C ALA A 155 -2.41 11.50 14.14
N SER A 156 -3.68 11.82 14.11
CA SER A 156 -4.74 10.91 13.67
C SER A 156 -5.62 11.63 12.66
N ILE A 157 -5.77 11.05 11.47
CA ILE A 157 -6.44 11.69 10.32
C ILE A 157 -7.45 10.71 9.73
N THR A 158 -8.62 11.19 9.39
CA THR A 158 -9.61 10.44 8.61
C THR A 158 -9.86 11.17 7.31
N LEU A 159 -9.71 10.46 6.19
CA LEU A 159 -9.96 10.98 4.85
C LEU A 159 -11.09 10.22 4.18
N THR A 160 -11.80 10.91 3.31
CA THR A 160 -12.81 10.33 2.42
C THR A 160 -12.42 10.69 0.98
N ARG A 161 -12.60 9.73 0.08
CA ARG A 161 -12.37 9.96 -1.35
C ARG A 161 -13.40 10.93 -1.90
N SER A 162 -12.95 11.92 -2.67
CA SER A 162 -13.79 12.89 -3.39
C SER A 162 -14.25 12.33 -4.72
#